data_54797560a650e55fb004232bb56921c3
#
_entry.id   54797560a650e55fb004232bb56921c3
#
_cell.length_a   1.000
_cell.length_b   1.000
_cell.length_c   1.000
_cell.angle_alpha   90.00
_cell.angle_beta   90.00
_cell.angle_gamma   90.00
#
_symmetry.space_group_name_H-M   'P 1'
#
loop_
_entity.id
_entity.type
_entity.pdbx_description
1 polymer ?
#
loop_
_entity_poly.entity_id
_entity_poly.type
_entity_poly.pdbx_seq_one_letter_code
_entity_poly.pdbx_strand_id
1 'polypeptide(L)'
;PLEVEMAHKHEVISKPFSDVHNKGGHILATLLHDPTVEGLDVALYMDGSASMEDEYGPRGILAKLGPVKNQVEPQMRWMLEYLANKDRDSVLRVAYWATGDGSQIEVVGDLTGAQAQTYKFPGPQFYGKGTVMLPVLRDYVAYIRKQAEAGARRGLAVIITDSQLYDANDVRAYSEQVAKEISSGRLPRLNFVLVGVGDQVDETQMEKICHEEYPGVGHLWCHRIADRMEEMAELVAVLVDETMTVASGGVIYDDKENVIKRYESRLPAVLEFDVPPGCKSFTLEVGGTKFPQVIPDEDHHDDDDDDDDDHNMPAAGGSGHGHSH
;
A
#
# COMPACT_ATOMS: atom_id res chain seq x y z
N PRO A 1 33.58 31.21 26.70
CA PRO A 1 33.19 30.27 25.69
C PRO A 1 31.66 30.36 25.55
N LEU A 2 31.26 30.96 24.46
CA LEU A 2 29.84 31.10 24.09
C LEU A 2 29.45 29.80 23.38
N GLU A 3 28.68 28.99 24.04
CA GLU A 3 27.86 27.95 23.40
C GLU A 3 26.79 28.69 22.61
N VAL A 4 26.96 28.67 21.30
CA VAL A 4 25.87 29.04 20.37
C VAL A 4 24.95 27.84 20.29
N GLU A 5 23.91 27.89 21.08
CA GLU A 5 22.76 26.99 21.01
C GLU A 5 22.04 27.28 19.68
N MET A 6 22.34 26.46 18.67
CA MET A 6 21.55 26.45 17.44
C MET A 6 20.20 25.81 17.75
N ALA A 7 19.28 26.65 18.17
CA ALA A 7 17.86 26.30 18.24
C ALA A 7 17.38 26.03 16.80
N HIS A 8 17.29 24.78 16.42
CA HIS A 8 16.48 24.38 15.30
C HIS A 8 15.05 24.80 15.65
N LYS A 9 14.55 25.82 14.96
CA LYS A 9 13.13 26.12 14.94
C LYS A 9 12.42 24.88 14.40
N HIS A 10 11.88 24.05 15.27
CA HIS A 10 10.87 23.09 14.88
C HIS A 10 9.69 23.88 14.37
N GLU A 11 9.56 23.98 13.06
CA GLU A 11 8.36 24.52 12.43
C GLU A 11 7.19 23.68 12.87
N VAL A 12 6.16 24.35 13.41
CA VAL A 12 5.01 23.68 14.00
C VAL A 12 4.14 23.13 12.87
N ILE A 13 4.29 21.83 12.60
CA ILE A 13 3.36 21.12 11.71
C ILE A 13 2.04 20.95 12.45
N SER A 14 0.98 21.54 11.91
CA SER A 14 -0.36 21.50 12.51
C SER A 14 -1.16 20.30 12.02
N LYS A 15 -1.96 19.69 12.90
CA LYS A 15 -2.90 18.65 12.46
C LYS A 15 -3.83 19.17 11.36
N PRO A 16 -4.14 18.38 10.31
CA PRO A 16 -3.94 16.93 10.19
C PRO A 16 -2.63 16.52 9.49
N PHE A 17 -1.66 17.41 9.35
CA PHE A 17 -0.40 17.08 8.68
C PHE A 17 0.55 16.36 9.65
N SER A 18 1.29 15.37 9.13
CA SER A 18 2.40 14.70 9.82
C SER A 18 3.74 15.23 9.36
N ASP A 19 3.79 15.70 8.11
CA ASP A 19 5.00 16.20 7.50
C ASP A 19 4.68 17.15 6.34
N VAL A 20 5.55 18.14 6.10
CA VAL A 20 5.41 19.11 5.00
C VAL A 20 6.80 19.48 4.48
N HIS A 21 7.07 19.23 3.22
CA HIS A 21 8.30 19.59 2.52
C HIS A 21 8.05 20.68 1.48
N ASN A 22 9.00 21.60 1.37
CA ASN A 22 8.99 22.67 0.37
C ASN A 22 10.25 22.61 -0.50
N LYS A 23 10.08 22.33 -1.77
CA LYS A 23 11.16 22.32 -2.77
C LYS A 23 10.91 23.42 -3.81
N GLY A 24 11.34 24.65 -3.50
CA GLY A 24 11.21 25.77 -4.43
C GLY A 24 9.76 26.15 -4.75
N GLY A 25 8.85 26.04 -3.79
CA GLY A 25 7.41 26.28 -3.99
C GLY A 25 6.61 25.05 -4.39
N HIS A 26 7.27 23.90 -4.63
CA HIS A 26 6.61 22.61 -4.80
C HIS A 26 6.44 21.96 -3.41
N ILE A 27 5.19 21.74 -3.00
CA ILE A 27 4.84 21.25 -1.67
C ILE A 27 4.46 19.78 -1.71
N LEU A 28 5.09 19.00 -0.82
CA LEU A 28 4.69 17.65 -0.46
C LEU A 28 4.20 17.67 0.99
N ALA A 29 2.90 17.46 1.20
CA ALA A 29 2.31 17.47 2.54
C ALA A 29 1.68 16.11 2.84
N THR A 30 2.15 15.43 3.89
CA THR A 30 1.64 14.13 4.32
C THR A 30 0.58 14.33 5.40
N LEU A 31 -0.58 13.71 5.22
CA LEU A 31 -1.68 13.72 6.17
C LEU A 31 -1.52 12.60 7.20
N LEU A 32 -1.82 12.91 8.45
CA LEU A 32 -1.93 11.90 9.50
C LEU A 32 -3.02 10.90 9.15
N HIS A 33 -2.63 9.63 9.20
CA HIS A 33 -3.56 8.53 9.05
C HIS A 33 -4.16 8.19 10.43
N ASP A 34 -5.48 8.30 10.56
CA ASP A 34 -6.23 7.84 11.72
C ASP A 34 -7.25 6.78 11.28
N PRO A 35 -6.94 5.49 11.44
CA PRO A 35 -7.79 4.39 11.00
C PRO A 35 -9.20 4.46 11.59
N THR A 36 -9.34 4.95 12.83
CA THR A 36 -10.64 5.03 13.51
C THR A 36 -11.53 6.13 12.94
N VAL A 37 -10.93 7.24 12.48
CA VAL A 37 -11.66 8.33 11.82
C VAL A 37 -11.99 7.98 10.37
N GLU A 38 -11.08 7.33 9.67
CA GLU A 38 -11.26 6.93 8.28
C GLU A 38 -12.24 5.79 8.13
N GLY A 39 -12.38 4.95 9.15
CA GLY A 39 -13.31 3.83 9.17
C GLY A 39 -12.99 2.79 8.09
N LEU A 40 -11.68 2.49 7.92
CA LEU A 40 -11.20 1.48 6.97
C LEU A 40 -11.31 0.09 7.57
N ASP A 41 -11.93 -0.84 6.86
CA ASP A 41 -11.96 -2.27 7.19
C ASP A 41 -11.22 -3.06 6.10
N VAL A 42 -10.27 -3.88 6.51
CA VAL A 42 -9.32 -4.55 5.63
C VAL A 42 -9.53 -6.05 5.60
N ALA A 43 -9.35 -6.66 4.42
CA ALA A 43 -9.30 -8.11 4.26
C ALA A 43 -8.05 -8.52 3.48
N LEU A 44 -7.51 -9.69 3.80
CA LEU A 44 -6.41 -10.34 3.09
C LEU A 44 -6.86 -11.70 2.57
N TYR A 45 -6.77 -11.86 1.26
CA TYR A 45 -7.07 -13.11 0.54
C TYR A 45 -5.79 -13.66 -0.09
N MET A 46 -5.35 -14.81 0.39
CA MET A 46 -4.17 -15.49 -0.11
C MET A 46 -4.57 -16.63 -1.04
N ASP A 47 -3.92 -16.74 -2.18
CA ASP A 47 -4.16 -17.81 -3.15
C ASP A 47 -3.91 -19.19 -2.52
N GLY A 48 -4.88 -20.07 -2.67
CA GLY A 48 -4.87 -21.45 -2.22
C GLY A 48 -5.01 -22.43 -3.38
N SER A 49 -4.67 -22.03 -4.61
CA SER A 49 -4.61 -22.91 -5.76
C SER A 49 -3.45 -23.90 -5.67
N ALA A 50 -3.49 -24.95 -6.51
CA ALA A 50 -2.49 -26.02 -6.49
C ALA A 50 -1.07 -25.52 -6.83
N SER A 51 -0.92 -24.48 -7.61
CA SER A 51 0.38 -23.85 -7.91
C SER A 51 1.09 -23.32 -6.67
N MET A 52 0.32 -22.84 -5.68
CA MET A 52 0.84 -22.33 -4.42
C MET A 52 1.29 -23.42 -3.42
N GLU A 53 1.04 -24.70 -3.69
CA GLU A 53 1.31 -25.78 -2.73
C GLU A 53 2.77 -25.83 -2.28
N ASP A 54 3.70 -25.64 -3.21
CA ASP A 54 5.13 -25.66 -2.94
C ASP A 54 5.55 -24.46 -2.05
N GLU A 55 4.92 -23.30 -2.22
CA GLU A 55 5.19 -22.09 -1.44
C GLU A 55 4.74 -22.23 0.04
N TYR A 56 3.66 -22.95 0.28
CA TYR A 56 3.24 -23.31 1.63
C TYR A 56 4.11 -24.40 2.26
N GLY A 57 4.83 -25.15 1.43
CA GLY A 57 5.74 -26.20 1.85
C GLY A 57 5.04 -27.44 2.44
N PRO A 58 5.84 -28.44 2.86
CA PRO A 58 5.31 -29.72 3.32
C PRO A 58 4.57 -29.60 4.66
N ARG A 59 3.54 -30.42 4.85
CA ARG A 59 2.68 -30.43 6.04
C ARG A 59 3.00 -31.58 6.99
N GLY A 60 2.58 -31.44 8.26
CA GLY A 60 2.66 -32.49 9.27
C GLY A 60 4.10 -32.87 9.64
N ILE A 61 4.37 -34.18 9.69
CA ILE A 61 5.69 -34.72 10.07
C ILE A 61 6.75 -34.36 9.04
N LEU A 62 6.39 -34.30 7.75
CA LEU A 62 7.29 -33.96 6.65
C LEU A 62 7.84 -32.54 6.77
N ALA A 63 7.08 -31.61 7.31
CA ALA A 63 7.52 -30.23 7.56
C ALA A 63 8.75 -30.13 8.48
N LYS A 64 9.01 -31.18 9.28
CA LYS A 64 10.15 -31.25 10.21
C LYS A 64 11.38 -31.96 9.64
N LEU A 65 11.23 -32.61 8.50
CA LEU A 65 12.25 -33.49 7.95
C LEU A 65 12.96 -32.93 6.70
N GLY A 66 12.44 -31.87 6.10
CA GLY A 66 12.97 -31.32 4.85
C GLY A 66 13.53 -29.90 4.96
N PRO A 67 14.37 -29.47 4.00
CA PRO A 67 14.88 -28.09 3.93
C PRO A 67 13.83 -27.09 3.44
N VAL A 68 12.73 -27.55 2.85
CA VAL A 68 11.67 -26.71 2.30
C VAL A 68 10.85 -26.08 3.43
N LYS A 69 10.85 -24.77 3.50
CA LYS A 69 10.12 -24.00 4.51
C LYS A 69 8.88 -23.36 3.86
N ASN A 70 7.85 -23.15 4.65
CA ASN A 70 6.71 -22.34 4.28
C ASN A 70 7.17 -20.88 4.06
N GLN A 71 7.16 -20.41 2.82
CA GLN A 71 7.56 -19.06 2.44
C GLN A 71 6.41 -18.06 2.61
N VAL A 72 5.17 -18.53 2.57
CA VAL A 72 3.96 -17.71 2.68
C VAL A 72 3.73 -17.23 4.11
N GLU A 73 3.96 -18.09 5.11
CA GLU A 73 3.66 -17.77 6.53
C GLU A 73 4.37 -16.49 7.02
N PRO A 74 5.68 -16.27 6.78
CA PRO A 74 6.35 -15.03 7.19
C PRO A 74 5.75 -13.78 6.51
N GLN A 75 5.41 -13.89 5.24
CA GLN A 75 4.83 -12.80 4.46
C GLN A 75 3.43 -12.44 4.99
N MET A 76 2.59 -13.45 5.22
CA MET A 76 1.26 -13.24 5.81
C MET A 76 1.33 -12.56 7.16
N ARG A 77 2.25 -12.99 8.05
CA ARG A 77 2.40 -12.36 9.37
C ARG A 77 2.78 -10.91 9.28
N TRP A 78 3.75 -10.59 8.44
CA TRP A 78 4.18 -9.22 8.23
C TRP A 78 3.05 -8.36 7.64
N MET A 79 2.38 -8.85 6.59
CA MET A 79 1.26 -8.14 5.98
C MET A 79 0.11 -7.91 6.96
N LEU A 80 -0.25 -8.91 7.76
CA LEU A 80 -1.34 -8.80 8.72
C LEU A 80 -1.01 -7.81 9.85
N GLU A 81 0.23 -7.76 10.32
CA GLU A 81 0.67 -6.74 11.27
C GLU A 81 0.61 -5.34 10.67
N TYR A 82 1.13 -5.18 9.45
CA TYR A 82 1.09 -3.91 8.72
C TYR A 82 -0.35 -3.45 8.46
N LEU A 83 -1.20 -4.33 7.94
CA LEU A 83 -2.58 -4.02 7.59
C LEU A 83 -3.46 -3.77 8.83
N ALA A 84 -3.19 -4.44 9.95
CA ALA A 84 -3.92 -4.20 11.20
C ALA A 84 -3.75 -2.77 11.73
N ASN A 85 -2.60 -2.15 11.45
CA ASN A 85 -2.36 -0.75 11.79
C ASN A 85 -3.15 0.24 10.89
N LYS A 86 -3.69 -0.23 9.78
CA LYS A 86 -4.51 0.55 8.84
C LYS A 86 -6.01 0.29 9.03
N ASP A 87 -6.35 -0.78 9.71
CA ASP A 87 -7.73 -1.19 9.96
C ASP A 87 -8.36 -0.43 11.14
N ARG A 88 -9.65 -0.11 11.03
CA ARG A 88 -10.41 0.70 12.00
C ARG A 88 -10.40 0.13 13.41
N ASP A 89 -10.54 -1.18 13.54
CA ASP A 89 -10.58 -1.88 14.83
C ASP A 89 -9.41 -2.86 15.01
N SER A 90 -8.44 -2.80 14.06
CA SER A 90 -7.27 -3.66 14.02
C SER A 90 -7.59 -5.17 13.88
N VAL A 91 -8.76 -5.50 13.30
CA VAL A 91 -9.24 -6.87 13.09
C VAL A 91 -9.45 -7.11 11.61
N LEU A 92 -8.63 -7.97 11.03
CA LEU A 92 -8.60 -8.25 9.60
C LEU A 92 -9.33 -9.55 9.27
N ARG A 93 -10.18 -9.52 8.24
CA ARG A 93 -10.67 -10.75 7.62
C ARG A 93 -9.57 -11.42 6.84
N VAL A 94 -9.28 -12.68 7.14
CA VAL A 94 -8.24 -13.48 6.50
C VAL A 94 -8.86 -14.74 5.90
N ALA A 95 -8.56 -15.02 4.63
CA ALA A 95 -9.05 -16.21 3.94
C ALA A 95 -8.04 -16.72 2.90
N TYR A 96 -8.10 -18.01 2.64
CA TYR A 96 -7.58 -18.60 1.41
C TYR A 96 -8.67 -18.60 0.36
N TRP A 97 -8.33 -18.29 -0.87
CA TRP A 97 -9.25 -18.32 -2.00
C TRP A 97 -8.75 -19.27 -3.11
N ALA A 98 -9.51 -19.49 -4.15
CA ALA A 98 -9.20 -20.46 -5.18
C ALA A 98 -8.97 -21.88 -4.62
N THR A 99 -9.68 -22.25 -3.56
CA THR A 99 -9.54 -23.55 -2.89
C THR A 99 -10.51 -24.57 -3.48
N GLY A 100 -10.34 -25.85 -3.17
CA GLY A 100 -11.25 -26.92 -3.54
C GLY A 100 -11.34 -27.14 -5.07
N ASP A 101 -12.46 -26.76 -5.67
CA ASP A 101 -12.64 -26.80 -7.13
C ASP A 101 -12.02 -25.58 -7.86
N GLY A 102 -11.40 -24.66 -7.12
CA GLY A 102 -10.82 -23.41 -7.62
C GLY A 102 -11.70 -22.20 -7.47
N SER A 103 -12.95 -22.38 -6.97
CA SER A 103 -13.91 -21.29 -6.75
C SER A 103 -14.31 -21.10 -5.29
N GLN A 104 -13.76 -21.90 -4.38
CA GLN A 104 -14.12 -21.88 -2.97
C GLN A 104 -13.22 -20.93 -2.18
N ILE A 105 -13.76 -20.48 -1.05
CA ILE A 105 -13.05 -19.66 -0.06
C ILE A 105 -13.01 -20.42 1.25
N GLU A 106 -11.83 -20.56 1.82
CA GLU A 106 -11.61 -21.10 3.15
C GLU A 106 -11.26 -19.95 4.09
N VAL A 107 -12.24 -19.55 4.91
CA VAL A 107 -12.05 -18.45 5.87
C VAL A 107 -11.15 -18.94 7.01
N VAL A 108 -10.02 -18.27 7.21
CA VAL A 108 -9.11 -18.49 8.34
C VAL A 108 -9.73 -17.89 9.61
N GLY A 109 -10.28 -16.68 9.50
CA GLY A 109 -10.93 -15.98 10.59
C GLY A 109 -10.75 -14.48 10.52
N ASP A 110 -11.29 -13.79 11.50
CA ASP A 110 -11.05 -12.38 11.75
C ASP A 110 -9.92 -12.31 12.80
N LEU A 111 -8.73 -11.82 12.40
CA LEU A 111 -7.51 -11.85 13.20
C LEU A 111 -7.00 -10.45 13.51
N THR A 112 -6.62 -10.24 14.77
CA THR A 112 -5.79 -9.07 15.14
C THR A 112 -4.33 -9.27 14.71
N GLY A 113 -3.57 -8.19 14.59
CA GLY A 113 -2.13 -8.27 14.31
C GLY A 113 -1.37 -9.17 15.32
N ALA A 114 -1.73 -9.09 16.61
CA ALA A 114 -1.13 -9.93 17.65
C ALA A 114 -1.48 -11.41 17.48
N GLN A 115 -2.72 -11.74 17.13
CA GLN A 115 -3.11 -13.12 16.84
C GLN A 115 -2.40 -13.67 15.60
N ALA A 116 -2.22 -12.85 14.56
CA ALA A 116 -1.50 -13.24 13.36
C ALA A 116 -0.06 -13.67 13.62
N GLN A 117 0.63 -13.06 14.61
CA GLN A 117 2.01 -13.42 14.96
C GLN A 117 2.16 -14.86 15.49
N THR A 118 1.12 -15.41 16.09
CA THR A 118 1.13 -16.77 16.65
C THR A 118 0.37 -17.79 15.81
N TYR A 119 -0.46 -17.31 14.87
CA TYR A 119 -1.23 -18.18 14.00
C TYR A 119 -0.32 -18.92 13.01
N LYS A 120 -0.68 -20.17 12.70
CA LYS A 120 -0.02 -20.97 11.67
C LYS A 120 -0.77 -20.83 10.37
N PHE A 121 -0.05 -20.53 9.29
CA PHE A 121 -0.60 -20.40 7.95
C PHE A 121 -0.14 -21.59 7.07
N PRO A 122 -0.70 -22.80 7.28
CA PRO A 122 -0.24 -24.00 6.55
C PRO A 122 -0.75 -24.09 5.13
N GLY A 123 -1.47 -23.09 4.64
CA GLY A 123 -2.24 -23.14 3.41
C GLY A 123 -3.64 -23.74 3.61
N PRO A 124 -4.49 -23.76 2.57
CA PRO A 124 -5.87 -24.22 2.62
C PRO A 124 -5.95 -25.73 2.87
N GLN A 125 -7.05 -26.22 3.39
CA GLN A 125 -7.25 -27.64 3.61
C GLN A 125 -7.18 -28.43 2.29
N PHE A 126 -7.75 -27.88 1.22
CA PHE A 126 -7.72 -28.45 -0.12
C PHE A 126 -7.29 -27.39 -1.13
N TYR A 127 -6.14 -27.61 -1.77
CA TYR A 127 -5.68 -26.74 -2.85
C TYR A 127 -6.62 -26.83 -4.06
N GLY A 128 -6.90 -25.67 -4.64
CA GLY A 128 -7.85 -25.59 -5.76
C GLY A 128 -7.25 -25.96 -7.12
N LYS A 129 -8.11 -26.37 -8.02
CA LYS A 129 -7.73 -26.77 -9.38
C LYS A 129 -7.83 -25.65 -10.42
N GLY A 130 -8.02 -24.43 -9.99
CA GLY A 130 -8.14 -23.24 -10.82
C GLY A 130 -8.21 -21.99 -9.99
N THR A 131 -8.24 -20.83 -10.65
CA THR A 131 -8.16 -19.50 -10.02
C THR A 131 -9.38 -18.67 -10.42
N VAL A 132 -10.48 -18.85 -9.70
CA VAL A 132 -11.75 -18.13 -9.89
C VAL A 132 -11.89 -17.07 -8.82
N MET A 133 -11.78 -15.79 -9.18
CA MET A 133 -11.70 -14.66 -8.24
C MET A 133 -13.06 -14.05 -7.87
N LEU A 134 -14.07 -14.17 -8.69
CA LEU A 134 -15.40 -13.58 -8.42
C LEU A 134 -15.95 -13.92 -7.02
N PRO A 135 -15.75 -15.14 -6.47
CA PRO A 135 -16.15 -15.46 -5.10
C PRO A 135 -15.48 -14.57 -4.04
N VAL A 136 -14.21 -14.15 -4.26
CA VAL A 136 -13.48 -13.23 -3.36
C VAL A 136 -14.20 -11.88 -3.28
N LEU A 137 -14.55 -11.32 -4.43
CA LEU A 137 -15.23 -10.03 -4.47
C LEU A 137 -16.60 -10.10 -3.77
N ARG A 138 -17.33 -11.18 -3.99
CA ARG A 138 -18.64 -11.39 -3.36
C ARG A 138 -18.52 -11.57 -1.85
N ASP A 139 -17.55 -12.32 -1.39
CA ASP A 139 -17.27 -12.53 0.03
C ASP A 139 -16.89 -11.19 0.69
N TYR A 140 -15.98 -10.45 0.07
CA TYR A 140 -15.54 -9.17 0.60
C TYR A 140 -16.68 -8.12 0.61
N VAL A 141 -17.46 -8.02 -0.45
CA VAL A 141 -18.61 -7.11 -0.50
C VAL A 141 -19.64 -7.47 0.57
N ALA A 142 -19.88 -8.75 0.81
CA ALA A 142 -20.79 -9.21 1.88
C ALA A 142 -20.21 -8.86 3.27
N TYR A 143 -18.92 -9.05 3.47
CA TYR A 143 -18.21 -8.68 4.69
C TYR A 143 -18.32 -7.18 4.95
N ILE A 144 -17.94 -6.33 3.98
CA ILE A 144 -17.94 -4.88 4.18
C ILE A 144 -19.35 -4.30 4.37
N ARG A 145 -20.40 -4.89 3.78
CA ARG A 145 -21.80 -4.50 4.08
C ARG A 145 -22.12 -4.66 5.56
N LYS A 146 -21.69 -5.77 6.15
CA LYS A 146 -21.88 -6.03 7.57
C LYS A 146 -21.05 -5.07 8.42
N GLN A 147 -19.81 -4.80 8.02
CA GLN A 147 -18.94 -3.87 8.73
C GLN A 147 -19.43 -2.42 8.62
N ALA A 148 -20.10 -2.04 7.54
CA ALA A 148 -20.68 -0.72 7.38
C ALA A 148 -21.78 -0.45 8.45
N GLU A 149 -22.53 -1.47 8.85
CA GLU A 149 -23.49 -1.38 9.97
C GLU A 149 -22.79 -1.15 11.31
N ALA A 150 -21.54 -1.62 11.43
CA ALA A 150 -20.68 -1.44 12.61
C ALA A 150 -19.78 -0.18 12.55
N GLY A 151 -19.94 0.66 11.51
CA GLY A 151 -19.23 1.92 11.38
C GLY A 151 -18.12 1.97 10.34
N ALA A 152 -17.92 0.92 9.53
CA ALA A 152 -17.01 0.98 8.40
C ALA A 152 -17.48 2.02 7.38
N ARG A 153 -16.55 2.86 6.93
CA ARG A 153 -16.80 3.90 5.92
C ARG A 153 -16.07 3.62 4.62
N ARG A 154 -15.10 2.73 4.67
CA ARG A 154 -14.21 2.36 3.57
C ARG A 154 -13.83 0.90 3.67
N GLY A 155 -13.49 0.33 2.56
CA GLY A 155 -12.99 -1.04 2.51
C GLY A 155 -11.76 -1.18 1.62
N LEU A 156 -10.86 -2.07 2.02
CA LEU A 156 -9.67 -2.45 1.28
C LEU A 156 -9.52 -3.97 1.29
N ALA A 157 -9.57 -4.59 0.12
CA ALA A 157 -9.23 -6.01 -0.01
C ALA A 157 -7.87 -6.16 -0.70
N VAL A 158 -6.94 -6.84 -0.06
CA VAL A 158 -5.66 -7.27 -0.62
C VAL A 158 -5.81 -8.71 -1.08
N ILE A 159 -5.56 -8.96 -2.36
CA ILE A 159 -5.74 -10.25 -3.02
C ILE A 159 -4.41 -10.65 -3.65
N ILE A 160 -3.87 -11.79 -3.24
CA ILE A 160 -2.60 -12.33 -3.73
C ILE A 160 -2.89 -13.52 -4.63
N THR A 161 -2.19 -13.62 -5.77
CA THR A 161 -2.27 -14.75 -6.70
C THR A 161 -0.92 -15.02 -7.36
N ASP A 162 -0.66 -16.28 -7.68
CA ASP A 162 0.51 -16.71 -8.48
C ASP A 162 0.12 -17.14 -9.90
N SER A 163 -1.14 -16.98 -10.27
CA SER A 163 -1.69 -17.61 -11.48
C SER A 163 -2.60 -16.69 -12.28
N GLN A 164 -2.83 -17.08 -13.53
CA GLN A 164 -3.84 -16.50 -14.40
C GLN A 164 -5.26 -16.73 -13.84
N LEU A 165 -6.10 -15.72 -13.93
CA LEU A 165 -7.51 -15.78 -13.51
C LEU A 165 -8.38 -16.41 -14.58
N TYR A 166 -9.29 -17.31 -14.19
CA TYR A 166 -10.20 -17.98 -15.14
C TYR A 166 -11.45 -17.18 -15.44
N ASP A 167 -11.80 -16.19 -14.59
CA ASP A 167 -13.06 -15.46 -14.64
C ASP A 167 -12.87 -13.92 -14.69
N ALA A 168 -11.78 -13.44 -15.28
CA ALA A 168 -11.45 -12.02 -15.34
C ALA A 168 -12.58 -11.14 -15.90
N ASN A 169 -13.37 -11.62 -16.87
CA ASN A 169 -14.51 -10.89 -17.41
C ASN A 169 -15.64 -10.78 -16.40
N ASP A 170 -15.90 -11.81 -15.61
CA ASP A 170 -16.94 -11.79 -14.57
C ASP A 170 -16.51 -10.88 -13.40
N VAL A 171 -15.20 -10.86 -13.08
CA VAL A 171 -14.61 -9.91 -12.12
C VAL A 171 -14.86 -8.48 -12.55
N ARG A 172 -14.58 -8.14 -13.82
CA ARG A 172 -14.83 -6.80 -14.37
C ARG A 172 -16.30 -6.42 -14.33
N ALA A 173 -17.18 -7.32 -14.77
CA ALA A 173 -18.63 -7.08 -14.76
C ALA A 173 -19.17 -6.87 -13.34
N TYR A 174 -18.67 -7.63 -12.37
CA TYR A 174 -19.04 -7.45 -10.97
C TYR A 174 -18.45 -6.16 -10.37
N SER A 175 -17.24 -5.77 -10.73
CA SER A 175 -16.63 -4.51 -10.34
C SER A 175 -17.48 -3.30 -10.79
N GLU A 176 -18.05 -3.36 -11.99
CA GLU A 176 -18.99 -2.34 -12.48
C GLU A 176 -20.26 -2.26 -11.60
N GLN A 177 -20.79 -3.41 -11.14
CA GLN A 177 -21.93 -3.42 -10.20
C GLN A 177 -21.54 -2.80 -8.86
N VAL A 178 -20.38 -3.16 -8.32
CA VAL A 178 -19.83 -2.58 -7.08
C VAL A 178 -19.68 -1.06 -7.21
N ALA A 179 -19.13 -0.58 -8.33
CA ALA A 179 -19.00 0.85 -8.58
C ALA A 179 -20.36 1.58 -8.60
N LYS A 180 -21.37 0.99 -9.22
CA LYS A 180 -22.75 1.53 -9.21
C LYS A 180 -23.36 1.58 -7.79
N GLU A 181 -23.03 0.63 -6.94
CA GLU A 181 -23.50 0.62 -5.56
C GLU A 181 -22.76 1.66 -4.70
N ILE A 182 -21.46 1.85 -4.93
CA ILE A 182 -20.67 2.91 -4.28
C ILE A 182 -21.20 4.28 -4.70
N SER A 183 -21.36 4.54 -6.00
CA SER A 183 -21.84 5.83 -6.52
C SER A 183 -23.25 6.18 -6.05
N SER A 184 -24.09 5.16 -5.77
CA SER A 184 -25.43 5.34 -5.22
C SER A 184 -25.49 5.39 -3.69
N GLY A 185 -24.35 5.29 -3.00
CA GLY A 185 -24.25 5.31 -1.53
C GLY A 185 -24.77 4.03 -0.84
N ARG A 186 -25.01 2.94 -1.58
CA ARG A 186 -25.41 1.64 -1.02
C ARG A 186 -24.25 0.82 -0.48
N LEU A 187 -23.03 1.13 -0.92
CA LEU A 187 -21.78 0.59 -0.41
C LEU A 187 -20.86 1.73 -0.02
N PRO A 188 -20.03 1.56 1.01
CA PRO A 188 -18.91 2.46 1.24
C PRO A 188 -17.91 2.39 0.09
N ARG A 189 -16.97 3.32 0.02
CA ARG A 189 -15.86 3.26 -0.95
C ARG A 189 -15.06 2.00 -0.73
N LEU A 190 -14.85 1.23 -1.79
CA LEU A 190 -14.01 0.04 -1.79
C LEU A 190 -12.79 0.25 -2.70
N ASN A 191 -11.67 -0.35 -2.31
CA ASN A 191 -10.50 -0.51 -3.13
C ASN A 191 -10.03 -1.97 -3.09
N PHE A 192 -9.49 -2.44 -4.20
CA PHE A 192 -8.92 -3.77 -4.36
C PHE A 192 -7.46 -3.65 -4.77
N VAL A 193 -6.59 -4.30 -4.04
CA VAL A 193 -5.16 -4.42 -4.35
C VAL A 193 -4.91 -5.84 -4.82
N LEU A 194 -4.51 -5.99 -6.08
CA LEU A 194 -4.20 -7.28 -6.68
C LEU A 194 -2.69 -7.43 -6.85
N VAL A 195 -2.10 -8.39 -6.16
CA VAL A 195 -0.67 -8.67 -6.26
C VAL A 195 -0.46 -10.03 -6.91
N GLY A 196 0.20 -10.00 -8.07
CA GLY A 196 0.71 -11.20 -8.72
C GLY A 196 2.07 -11.60 -8.15
N VAL A 197 2.37 -12.90 -8.12
CA VAL A 197 3.68 -13.41 -7.69
C VAL A 197 4.18 -14.42 -8.71
N GLY A 198 5.41 -14.20 -9.20
CA GLY A 198 6.05 -15.10 -10.16
C GLY A 198 5.60 -14.92 -11.61
N ASP A 199 6.01 -15.84 -12.46
CA ASP A 199 5.93 -15.76 -13.92
C ASP A 199 4.66 -16.38 -14.55
N GLN A 200 3.81 -17.03 -13.73
CA GLN A 200 2.55 -17.61 -14.20
C GLN A 200 1.37 -16.63 -14.19
N VAL A 201 1.60 -15.41 -13.74
CA VAL A 201 0.61 -14.34 -13.70
C VAL A 201 0.45 -13.73 -15.10
N ASP A 202 -0.79 -13.48 -15.52
CA ASP A 202 -1.08 -12.75 -16.76
C ASP A 202 -1.22 -11.24 -16.46
N GLU A 203 -0.13 -10.51 -16.65
CA GLU A 203 -0.09 -9.06 -16.44
C GLU A 203 -1.12 -8.32 -17.30
N THR A 204 -1.28 -8.71 -18.56
CA THR A 204 -2.27 -8.10 -19.46
C THR A 204 -3.70 -8.26 -18.95
N GLN A 205 -3.98 -9.40 -18.30
CA GLN A 205 -5.27 -9.65 -17.68
C GLN A 205 -5.49 -8.76 -16.45
N MET A 206 -4.45 -8.62 -15.60
CA MET A 206 -4.49 -7.74 -14.43
C MET A 206 -4.66 -6.27 -14.84
N GLU A 207 -3.93 -5.81 -15.86
CA GLU A 207 -4.07 -4.47 -16.42
C GLU A 207 -5.52 -4.17 -16.86
N LYS A 208 -6.15 -5.10 -17.58
CA LYS A 208 -7.53 -4.95 -18.04
C LYS A 208 -8.55 -4.82 -16.89
N ILE A 209 -8.29 -5.44 -15.74
CA ILE A 209 -9.11 -5.29 -14.55
C ILE A 209 -8.86 -3.95 -13.87
N CYS A 210 -7.60 -3.54 -13.79
CA CYS A 210 -7.16 -2.44 -12.93
C CYS A 210 -7.25 -1.06 -13.58
N HIS A 211 -7.13 -0.97 -14.89
CA HIS A 211 -7.19 0.32 -15.61
C HIS A 211 -8.61 0.82 -15.86
N GLU A 212 -9.63 0.07 -15.47
CA GLU A 212 -11.02 0.50 -15.65
C GLU A 212 -11.37 1.63 -14.68
N GLU A 213 -11.88 2.73 -15.21
CA GLU A 213 -12.33 3.88 -14.44
C GLU A 213 -13.85 3.95 -14.46
N TYR A 214 -14.45 4.07 -13.28
CA TYR A 214 -15.91 4.07 -13.10
C TYR A 214 -16.42 5.48 -12.82
N PRO A 215 -17.46 5.96 -13.55
CA PRO A 215 -18.00 7.30 -13.36
C PRO A 215 -18.39 7.58 -11.90
N GLY A 216 -17.89 8.69 -11.35
CA GLY A 216 -18.17 9.11 -9.97
C GLY A 216 -17.47 8.30 -8.88
N VAL A 217 -16.68 7.28 -9.28
CA VAL A 217 -15.93 6.42 -8.34
C VAL A 217 -14.43 6.44 -8.64
N GLY A 218 -14.02 6.54 -9.91
CA GLY A 218 -12.64 6.40 -10.36
C GLY A 218 -12.20 4.93 -10.36
N HIS A 219 -10.92 4.67 -10.19
CA HIS A 219 -10.39 3.31 -10.14
C HIS A 219 -10.77 2.61 -8.84
N LEU A 220 -11.23 1.37 -8.95
CA LEU A 220 -11.45 0.46 -7.81
C LEU A 220 -10.22 -0.40 -7.53
N TRP A 221 -9.43 -0.68 -8.56
CA TRP A 221 -8.32 -1.62 -8.54
C TRP A 221 -6.97 -0.94 -8.71
N CYS A 222 -5.96 -1.52 -8.09
CA CYS A 222 -4.56 -1.36 -8.46
C CYS A 222 -3.88 -2.72 -8.44
N HIS A 223 -2.78 -2.86 -9.18
CA HIS A 223 -2.02 -4.11 -9.21
C HIS A 223 -0.52 -3.86 -9.33
N ARG A 224 0.23 -4.87 -8.93
CA ARG A 224 1.65 -5.06 -9.24
C ARG A 224 1.99 -6.54 -9.25
N ILE A 225 3.17 -6.86 -9.79
CA ILE A 225 3.71 -8.21 -9.81
C ILE A 225 5.03 -8.21 -9.06
N ALA A 226 5.17 -9.12 -8.10
CA ALA A 226 6.43 -9.44 -7.43
C ALA A 226 7.10 -10.60 -8.16
N ASP A 227 8.41 -10.53 -8.37
CA ASP A 227 9.14 -11.62 -9.01
C ASP A 227 9.17 -12.87 -8.13
N ARG A 228 9.17 -12.68 -6.82
CA ARG A 228 9.28 -13.75 -5.83
C ARG A 228 8.39 -13.50 -4.61
N MET A 229 8.06 -14.60 -3.93
CA MET A 229 7.21 -14.58 -2.73
C MET A 229 7.77 -13.69 -1.61
N GLU A 230 9.09 -13.62 -1.45
CA GLU A 230 9.72 -12.81 -0.40
C GLU A 230 9.55 -11.30 -0.58
N GLU A 231 9.27 -10.85 -1.79
CA GLU A 231 9.09 -9.42 -2.12
C GLU A 231 7.63 -8.96 -1.96
N MET A 232 6.72 -9.91 -1.83
CA MET A 232 5.27 -9.68 -1.85
C MET A 232 4.80 -8.72 -0.75
N ALA A 233 5.27 -8.90 0.47
CA ALA A 233 4.80 -8.11 1.60
C ALA A 233 5.18 -6.62 1.49
N GLU A 234 6.41 -6.34 1.06
CA GLU A 234 6.87 -4.97 0.82
C GLU A 234 6.07 -4.32 -0.31
N LEU A 235 5.82 -5.07 -1.38
CA LEU A 235 5.04 -4.58 -2.51
C LEU A 235 3.58 -4.27 -2.12
N VAL A 236 2.97 -5.12 -1.27
CA VAL A 236 1.64 -4.86 -0.70
C VAL A 236 1.63 -3.55 0.08
N ALA A 237 2.64 -3.31 0.91
CA ALA A 237 2.72 -2.07 1.68
C ALA A 237 2.76 -0.83 0.77
N VAL A 238 3.60 -0.84 -0.26
CA VAL A 238 3.68 0.25 -1.25
C VAL A 238 2.32 0.49 -1.91
N LEU A 239 1.68 -0.56 -2.42
CA LEU A 239 0.38 -0.44 -3.10
C LEU A 239 -0.73 0.04 -2.15
N VAL A 240 -0.74 -0.44 -0.92
CA VAL A 240 -1.73 -0.02 0.08
C VAL A 240 -1.54 1.46 0.40
N ASP A 241 -0.32 1.92 0.63
CA ASP A 241 -0.04 3.33 0.90
C ASP A 241 -0.39 4.23 -0.29
N GLU A 242 -0.07 3.81 -1.53
CA GLU A 242 -0.48 4.51 -2.75
C GLU A 242 -2.01 4.57 -2.91
N THR A 243 -2.73 3.56 -2.42
CA THR A 243 -4.19 3.44 -2.55
C THR A 243 -4.92 4.17 -1.42
N MET A 244 -4.25 4.44 -0.31
CA MET A 244 -4.85 5.10 0.85
C MET A 244 -5.43 6.46 0.45
N THR A 245 -6.65 6.66 0.86
CA THR A 245 -7.40 7.90 0.62
C THR A 245 -7.92 8.40 1.98
N VAL A 246 -7.56 9.59 2.35
CA VAL A 246 -7.94 10.17 3.65
C VAL A 246 -9.38 10.68 3.64
N ALA A 247 -9.87 11.15 2.49
CA ALA A 247 -11.24 11.65 2.33
C ALA A 247 -11.74 11.54 0.88
N SER A 248 -13.04 11.76 0.69
CA SER A 248 -13.67 11.74 -0.64
C SER A 248 -13.33 12.93 -1.53
N GLY A 249 -12.55 13.90 -1.02
CA GLY A 249 -12.08 15.07 -1.75
C GLY A 249 -11.60 16.15 -0.81
N GLY A 250 -11.02 17.21 -1.40
CA GLY A 250 -10.54 18.37 -0.66
C GLY A 250 -10.14 19.50 -1.59
N VAL A 251 -9.95 20.67 -1.01
CA VAL A 251 -9.52 21.87 -1.75
C VAL A 251 -8.33 22.48 -1.02
N ILE A 252 -7.31 22.85 -1.77
CA ILE A 252 -6.14 23.58 -1.25
C ILE A 252 -6.25 25.05 -1.71
N TYR A 253 -6.08 25.94 -0.76
CA TYR A 253 -6.05 27.40 -0.96
C TYR A 253 -4.67 27.95 -0.60
N ASP A 254 -4.26 29.02 -1.29
CA ASP A 254 -3.09 29.82 -0.90
C ASP A 254 -3.39 30.73 0.33
N ASP A 255 -2.40 31.54 0.73
CA ASP A 255 -2.51 32.51 1.84
C ASP A 255 -3.45 33.70 1.52
N LYS A 256 -3.95 33.79 0.29
CA LYS A 256 -4.92 34.79 -0.20
C LYS A 256 -6.29 34.18 -0.48
N GLU A 257 -6.53 32.96 -0.03
CA GLU A 257 -7.77 32.20 -0.26
C GLU A 257 -8.07 31.88 -1.75
N ASN A 258 -7.09 31.94 -2.65
CA ASN A 258 -7.25 31.42 -3.99
C ASN A 258 -7.11 29.92 -4.02
N VAL A 259 -7.93 29.24 -4.84
CA VAL A 259 -7.84 27.79 -5.02
C VAL A 259 -6.57 27.44 -5.79
N ILE A 260 -5.70 26.66 -5.18
CA ILE A 260 -4.48 26.11 -5.80
C ILE A 260 -4.78 24.78 -6.48
N LYS A 261 -5.41 23.86 -5.73
CA LYS A 261 -5.71 22.51 -6.21
C LYS A 261 -7.04 21.99 -5.66
N ARG A 262 -7.74 21.20 -6.49
CA ARG A 262 -8.95 20.46 -6.09
C ARG A 262 -8.74 18.97 -6.23
N TYR A 263 -9.18 18.23 -5.23
CA TYR A 263 -9.29 16.79 -5.25
C TYR A 263 -10.79 16.45 -5.24
N GLU A 264 -11.36 16.06 -6.39
CA GLU A 264 -12.83 15.97 -6.55
C GLU A 264 -13.43 14.66 -6.03
N SER A 265 -12.71 13.55 -6.13
CA SER A 265 -13.24 12.23 -5.75
C SER A 265 -12.36 11.46 -4.79
N ARG A 266 -11.14 11.95 -4.54
CA ARG A 266 -10.15 11.30 -3.71
C ARG A 266 -9.15 12.32 -3.17
N LEU A 267 -8.96 12.34 -1.86
CA LEU A 267 -7.88 13.06 -1.20
C LEU A 267 -6.79 12.03 -0.81
N PRO A 268 -5.62 12.01 -1.46
CA PRO A 268 -4.56 11.06 -1.13
C PRO A 268 -3.93 11.40 0.24
N ALA A 269 -3.21 10.44 0.83
CA ALA A 269 -2.47 10.65 2.06
C ALA A 269 -1.29 11.62 1.88
N VAL A 270 -0.70 11.66 0.70
CA VAL A 270 0.34 12.63 0.33
C VAL A 270 -0.25 13.61 -0.67
N LEU A 271 -0.27 14.88 -0.30
CA LEU A 271 -0.71 15.97 -1.15
C LEU A 271 0.49 16.57 -1.87
N GLU A 272 0.39 16.73 -3.17
CA GLU A 272 1.42 17.31 -4.03
C GLU A 272 0.81 18.47 -4.82
N PHE A 273 1.38 19.67 -4.69
CA PHE A 273 0.87 20.88 -5.34
C PHE A 273 1.91 22.00 -5.35
N ASP A 274 1.76 22.94 -6.26
CA ASP A 274 2.61 24.12 -6.35
C ASP A 274 1.92 25.34 -5.70
N VAL A 275 2.72 26.15 -5.02
CA VAL A 275 2.25 27.43 -4.43
C VAL A 275 2.79 28.63 -5.20
N PRO A 276 2.06 29.76 -5.24
CA PRO A 276 2.56 30.99 -5.87
C PRO A 276 3.84 31.49 -5.18
N PRO A 277 4.73 32.19 -5.89
CA PRO A 277 5.92 32.79 -5.31
C PRO A 277 5.58 33.71 -4.12
N GLY A 278 6.29 33.47 -2.99
CA GLY A 278 6.11 34.24 -1.77
C GLY A 278 4.89 33.84 -0.93
N CYS A 279 4.17 32.77 -1.26
CA CYS A 279 3.13 32.18 -0.46
C CYS A 279 3.73 31.63 0.84
N LYS A 280 3.18 32.01 1.99
CA LYS A 280 3.71 31.64 3.32
C LYS A 280 2.93 30.53 4.01
N SER A 281 1.72 30.27 3.57
CA SER A 281 0.85 29.24 4.14
C SER A 281 -0.12 28.73 3.10
N PHE A 282 -0.61 27.53 3.31
CA PHE A 282 -1.73 26.98 2.56
C PHE A 282 -2.82 26.50 3.52
N THR A 283 -4.02 26.34 3.01
CA THR A 283 -5.15 25.81 3.76
C THR A 283 -5.76 24.64 3.02
N LEU A 284 -5.82 23.49 3.68
CA LEU A 284 -6.57 22.33 3.21
C LEU A 284 -8.00 22.41 3.75
N GLU A 285 -9.00 22.33 2.89
CA GLU A 285 -10.41 22.18 3.28
C GLU A 285 -10.91 20.80 2.94
N VAL A 286 -11.46 20.08 3.94
CA VAL A 286 -12.06 18.74 3.80
C VAL A 286 -13.39 18.73 4.52
N GLY A 287 -14.47 18.37 3.82
CA GLY A 287 -15.80 18.29 4.42
C GLY A 287 -16.27 19.59 5.07
N GLY A 288 -15.85 20.75 4.57
CA GLY A 288 -16.17 22.06 5.13
C GLY A 288 -15.30 22.50 6.33
N THR A 289 -14.34 21.66 6.74
CA THR A 289 -13.37 22.04 7.79
C THR A 289 -12.08 22.51 7.17
N LYS A 290 -11.56 23.65 7.61
CA LYS A 290 -10.33 24.27 7.12
C LYS A 290 -9.16 23.98 8.07
N PHE A 291 -8.03 23.56 7.49
CA PHE A 291 -6.79 23.23 8.18
C PHE A 291 -5.64 24.07 7.61
N PRO A 292 -5.30 25.19 8.25
CA PRO A 292 -4.19 26.04 7.81
C PRO A 292 -2.84 25.42 8.22
N GLN A 293 -1.86 25.55 7.31
CA GLN A 293 -0.48 25.10 7.52
C GLN A 293 0.51 26.14 6.99
N VAL A 294 1.49 26.49 7.80
CA VAL A 294 2.62 27.33 7.38
C VAL A 294 3.54 26.50 6.48
N ILE A 295 4.00 27.11 5.38
CA ILE A 295 4.95 26.48 4.48
C ILE A 295 6.35 26.57 5.12
N PRO A 296 7.06 25.44 5.28
CA PRO A 296 8.44 25.43 5.74
C PRO A 296 9.37 26.25 4.84
N ASP A 297 10.50 26.72 5.38
CA ASP A 297 11.60 27.23 4.56
C ASP A 297 12.04 26.15 3.57
N GLU A 298 12.64 26.56 2.45
CA GLU A 298 13.07 25.62 1.42
C GLU A 298 14.05 24.58 1.98
N ASP A 299 13.83 23.32 1.66
CA ASP A 299 14.77 22.22 1.96
C ASP A 299 16.06 22.44 1.15
N HIS A 300 17.10 23.01 1.78
CA HIS A 300 18.41 23.06 1.18
C HIS A 300 19.04 21.65 1.24
N HIS A 301 19.21 21.01 0.09
CA HIS A 301 20.21 19.97 -0.03
C HIS A 301 21.59 20.68 0.05
N ASP A 302 22.30 20.46 1.14
CA ASP A 302 23.74 20.66 1.15
C ASP A 302 24.30 19.58 0.21
N ASP A 303 24.47 19.94 -1.07
CA ASP A 303 25.34 19.22 -1.99
C ASP A 303 26.75 19.40 -1.44
N ASP A 304 27.18 18.49 -0.56
CA ASP A 304 28.58 18.32 -0.22
C ASP A 304 29.30 17.85 -1.49
N ASP A 305 29.66 18.80 -2.35
CA ASP A 305 30.68 18.62 -3.36
C ASP A 305 32.00 18.30 -2.60
N ASP A 306 32.28 17.01 -2.44
CA ASP A 306 33.63 16.53 -2.11
C ASP A 306 34.57 16.91 -3.26
N ASP A 307 35.11 18.13 -3.21
CA ASP A 307 36.26 18.54 -3.96
C ASP A 307 37.45 17.67 -3.53
N ASP A 308 37.69 16.59 -4.25
CA ASP A 308 38.92 15.80 -4.24
C ASP A 308 40.10 16.71 -4.66
N ASP A 309 40.70 17.36 -3.69
CA ASP A 309 41.97 18.05 -3.81
C ASP A 309 43.09 17.05 -4.13
N ASP A 310 43.40 17.01 -5.41
CA ASP A 310 44.50 16.30 -6.03
C ASP A 310 45.84 16.86 -5.53
N HIS A 311 46.38 16.39 -4.41
CA HIS A 311 47.69 16.69 -3.89
C HIS A 311 48.76 15.75 -4.47
N ASN A 312 49.28 16.17 -5.61
CA ASN A 312 50.69 16.21 -6.04
C ASN A 312 51.66 15.50 -5.10
N MET A 313 52.09 14.28 -5.46
CA MET A 313 53.29 13.64 -4.92
C MET A 313 54.48 13.80 -5.87
N PRO A 314 55.67 14.25 -5.37
CA PRO A 314 56.84 14.37 -6.21
C PRO A 314 57.51 13.02 -6.43
N ALA A 315 58.03 12.85 -7.63
CA ALA A 315 58.88 11.75 -8.05
C ALA A 315 60.21 11.72 -7.27
N ALA A 316 60.54 10.57 -6.68
CA ALA A 316 61.92 10.25 -6.30
C ALA A 316 62.33 8.94 -6.97
N GLY A 317 63.38 9.06 -7.78
CA GLY A 317 63.96 7.99 -8.54
C GLY A 317 64.87 7.08 -7.71
N GLY A 318 65.30 6.01 -8.32
CA GLY A 318 66.46 5.23 -7.84
C GLY A 318 66.40 3.75 -8.20
N SER A 319 66.90 3.46 -9.36
CA SER A 319 67.85 2.40 -9.74
C SER A 319 67.82 1.02 -9.04
N GLY A 320 67.72 -0.03 -9.82
CA GLY A 320 68.82 -0.94 -9.92
C GLY A 320 68.58 -2.40 -9.67
N HIS A 321 68.90 -3.22 -10.69
CA HIS A 321 69.37 -4.63 -10.67
C HIS A 321 68.43 -5.70 -10.18
N GLY A 322 68.07 -6.80 -10.85
CA GLY A 322 68.95 -7.60 -11.75
C GLY A 322 68.82 -9.06 -11.32
N HIS A 323 68.71 -9.99 -12.27
CA HIS A 323 68.87 -11.45 -12.26
C HIS A 323 67.78 -12.39 -11.79
N SER A 324 67.25 -13.08 -12.78
CA SER A 324 67.50 -14.53 -13.09
C SER A 324 67.05 -15.56 -12.04
N HIS A 325 66.00 -16.29 -12.34
CA HIS A 325 66.01 -17.70 -12.81
C HIS A 325 64.60 -18.09 -13.13
#